data_643388d96ca50ad19f7399e574e80700
#
_entry.id   643388d96ca50ad19f7399e574e80700
#
_cell.length_a   1.000
_cell.length_b   1.000
_cell.length_c   1.000
_cell.angle_alpha   90.00
_cell.angle_beta   90.00
_cell.angle_gamma   90.00
#
_symmetry.space_group_name_H-M   'P 1'
#
loop_
_entity.id
_entity.type
_entity.pdbx_description
1 polymer ?
#
loop_
_entity_poly.entity_id
_entity_poly.type
_entity_poly.pdbx_seq_one_letter_code
_entity_poly.pdbx_strand_id
1 'polypeptide(L)'
;MSRKKITLSVIIIAKNEEARIGKCLDALEFADERIVVDNSSSDRTSQVATEHDAIVQFAHSTDFALLRNNAASKVRGEWLLYVDADEIVTPELGRNIRHIITVWNPSCETGYEIHRKNYYLGRAWPTGEWMLRLFRRDSFKEWRGELHETPVVSGAIGRIQGDLLHDTHRTVTEMVAKTNEWSETEALLRKAIHHPPITWWRIIRVTLTGFWNSFIGQGGWRIGTVGWIESMYQGFSMFITYAKLWEKQQKKNYEK
;
A
#
# COMPACT_ATOMS: atom_id res chain seq x y z
N MET A 1 -16.88 34.44 -9.70
CA MET A 1 -15.61 33.79 -9.33
C MET A 1 -15.46 32.52 -10.17
N SER A 2 -14.46 32.45 -11.04
CA SER A 2 -14.18 31.23 -11.80
C SER A 2 -13.80 30.11 -10.82
N ARG A 3 -14.52 28.97 -10.82
CA ARG A 3 -14.12 27.81 -10.01
C ARG A 3 -12.73 27.36 -10.47
N LYS A 4 -11.77 27.32 -9.55
CA LYS A 4 -10.42 26.78 -9.84
C LYS A 4 -10.59 25.38 -10.44
N LYS A 5 -10.02 25.15 -11.63
CA LYS A 5 -10.05 23.83 -12.29
C LYS A 5 -9.27 22.86 -11.41
N ILE A 6 -9.91 21.76 -10.99
CA ILE A 6 -9.26 20.69 -10.22
C ILE A 6 -8.57 19.76 -11.22
N THR A 7 -7.26 19.73 -11.17
CA THR A 7 -6.44 18.95 -12.10
C THR A 7 -5.95 17.65 -11.45
N LEU A 8 -5.58 17.70 -10.16
CA LEU A 8 -5.05 16.57 -9.41
C LEU A 8 -5.90 16.29 -8.16
N SER A 9 -6.48 15.10 -8.08
CA SER A 9 -7.08 14.55 -6.87
C SER A 9 -6.19 13.48 -6.28
N VAL A 10 -5.92 13.58 -4.96
CA VAL A 10 -5.26 12.54 -4.20
C VAL A 10 -6.28 11.73 -3.42
N ILE A 11 -6.15 10.41 -3.46
CA ILE A 11 -7.00 9.46 -2.75
C ILE A 11 -6.15 8.71 -1.73
N ILE A 12 -6.58 8.75 -0.48
CA ILE A 12 -5.91 8.10 0.65
C ILE A 12 -6.92 7.18 1.33
N ILE A 13 -6.57 5.89 1.50
CA ILE A 13 -7.34 4.99 2.34
C ILE A 13 -6.69 4.96 3.72
N ALA A 14 -7.49 5.17 4.78
CA ALA A 14 -6.99 5.21 6.14
C ALA A 14 -7.83 4.36 7.09
N LYS A 15 -7.17 3.72 8.05
CA LYS A 15 -7.81 3.05 9.19
C LYS A 15 -6.87 3.08 10.39
N ASN A 16 -7.24 3.84 11.44
CA ASN A 16 -6.45 4.01 12.66
C ASN A 16 -5.04 4.58 12.38
N GLU A 17 -5.00 5.72 11.69
CA GLU A 17 -3.79 6.39 11.23
C GLU A 17 -3.62 7.81 11.84
N GLU A 18 -4.23 8.10 12.99
CA GLU A 18 -4.21 9.45 13.60
C GLU A 18 -2.80 10.02 13.77
N ALA A 19 -1.82 9.16 14.05
CA ALA A 19 -0.43 9.56 14.25
C ALA A 19 0.33 9.93 12.96
N ARG A 20 -0.23 9.60 11.78
CA ARG A 20 0.48 9.68 10.48
C ARG A 20 -0.24 10.50 9.44
N ILE A 21 -1.56 10.42 9.41
CA ILE A 21 -2.37 11.02 8.35
C ILE A 21 -2.09 12.52 8.17
N GLY A 22 -1.82 13.26 9.25
CA GLY A 22 -1.47 14.67 9.18
C GLY A 22 -0.19 14.91 8.35
N LYS A 23 0.89 14.20 8.64
CA LYS A 23 2.16 14.31 7.88
C LYS A 23 2.02 13.88 6.43
N CYS A 24 1.21 12.85 6.16
CA CYS A 24 0.88 12.43 4.80
C CYS A 24 0.18 13.57 4.05
N LEU A 25 -0.82 14.20 4.65
CA LEU A 25 -1.59 15.30 4.06
C LEU A 25 -0.77 16.58 3.86
N ASP A 26 0.15 16.92 4.78
CA ASP A 26 1.08 18.03 4.63
C ASP A 26 1.98 17.84 3.40
N ALA A 27 2.47 16.63 3.18
CA ALA A 27 3.28 16.30 2.00
C ALA A 27 2.49 16.36 0.68
N LEU A 28 1.17 16.51 0.75
CA LEU A 28 0.24 16.52 -0.39
C LEU A 28 -0.40 17.90 -0.62
N GLU A 29 0.09 18.98 0.01
CA GLU A 29 -0.42 20.34 -0.19
C GLU A 29 -0.37 20.81 -1.65
N PHE A 30 0.50 20.23 -2.46
CA PHE A 30 0.58 20.50 -3.89
C PHE A 30 -0.64 20.00 -4.68
N ALA A 31 -1.50 19.13 -4.14
CA ALA A 31 -2.72 18.63 -4.80
C ALA A 31 -3.84 19.68 -4.78
N ASP A 32 -4.76 19.59 -5.75
CA ASP A 32 -5.92 20.46 -5.81
C ASP A 32 -7.08 19.95 -4.95
N GLU A 33 -7.12 18.64 -4.72
CA GLU A 33 -8.14 17.93 -3.94
C GLU A 33 -7.50 16.75 -3.20
N ARG A 34 -7.78 16.64 -1.90
CA ARG A 34 -7.31 15.54 -1.05
C ARG A 34 -8.52 14.86 -0.44
N ILE A 35 -8.68 13.55 -0.70
CA ILE A 35 -9.79 12.75 -0.22
C ILE A 35 -9.24 11.63 0.65
N VAL A 36 -9.72 11.57 1.88
CA VAL A 36 -9.43 10.49 2.82
C VAL A 36 -10.66 9.60 2.95
N VAL A 37 -10.52 8.34 2.58
CA VAL A 37 -11.53 7.31 2.82
C VAL A 37 -11.21 6.67 4.16
N ASP A 38 -11.97 7.03 5.18
CA ASP A 38 -11.86 6.44 6.51
C ASP A 38 -12.61 5.10 6.56
N ASN A 39 -11.85 4.02 6.64
CA ASN A 39 -12.37 2.66 6.70
C ASN A 39 -12.68 2.23 8.13
N SER A 40 -13.61 2.93 8.79
CA SER A 40 -14.07 2.66 10.17
C SER A 40 -12.95 2.76 11.21
N SER A 41 -12.24 3.88 11.22
CA SER A 41 -11.28 4.18 12.30
C SER A 41 -11.99 4.36 13.64
N SER A 42 -11.33 3.90 14.70
CA SER A 42 -11.77 4.06 16.09
C SER A 42 -10.98 5.15 16.84
N ASP A 43 -9.95 5.71 16.20
CA ASP A 43 -9.11 6.81 16.69
C ASP A 43 -9.51 8.15 16.05
N ARG A 44 -8.66 9.17 16.19
CA ARG A 44 -8.90 10.51 15.66
C ARG A 44 -8.53 10.71 14.18
N THR A 45 -8.36 9.64 13.39
CA THR A 45 -7.94 9.70 11.98
C THR A 45 -8.78 10.70 11.16
N SER A 46 -10.11 10.57 11.20
CA SER A 46 -11.02 11.46 10.45
C SER A 46 -10.95 12.91 10.91
N GLN A 47 -10.80 13.14 12.22
CA GLN A 47 -10.68 14.48 12.79
C GLN A 47 -9.39 15.13 12.29
N VAL A 48 -8.25 14.44 12.41
CA VAL A 48 -6.95 14.95 11.93
C VAL A 48 -6.99 15.21 10.43
N ALA A 49 -7.59 14.32 9.65
CA ALA A 49 -7.76 14.54 8.21
C ALA A 49 -8.54 15.81 7.88
N THR A 50 -9.60 16.09 8.63
CA THR A 50 -10.41 17.30 8.47
C THR A 50 -9.64 18.56 8.88
N GLU A 51 -8.86 18.50 9.96
CA GLU A 51 -7.99 19.59 10.41
C GLU A 51 -6.92 19.97 9.36
N HIS A 52 -6.55 19.03 8.47
CA HIS A 52 -5.65 19.25 7.32
C HIS A 52 -6.40 19.50 5.99
N ASP A 53 -7.62 20.02 6.03
CA ASP A 53 -8.44 20.37 4.86
C ASP A 53 -8.71 19.22 3.87
N ALA A 54 -8.69 17.98 4.32
CA ALA A 54 -9.06 16.83 3.49
C ALA A 54 -10.58 16.62 3.51
N ILE A 55 -11.11 16.16 2.37
CA ILE A 55 -12.49 15.71 2.27
C ILE A 55 -12.57 14.28 2.81
N VAL A 56 -13.22 14.08 3.95
CA VAL A 56 -13.35 12.76 4.56
C VAL A 56 -14.59 12.04 4.03
N GLN A 57 -14.42 10.79 3.61
CA GLN A 57 -15.48 9.88 3.21
C GLN A 57 -15.45 8.65 4.10
N PHE A 58 -16.56 8.29 4.72
CA PHE A 58 -16.64 7.09 5.54
C PHE A 58 -16.99 5.88 4.71
N ALA A 59 -16.30 4.77 4.97
CA ALA A 59 -16.53 3.49 4.34
C ALA A 59 -16.30 2.34 5.33
N HIS A 60 -16.81 1.16 4.99
CA HIS A 60 -16.53 -0.08 5.71
C HIS A 60 -16.39 -1.21 4.71
N SER A 61 -15.18 -1.70 4.52
CA SER A 61 -14.90 -2.84 3.66
C SER A 61 -13.56 -3.49 4.01
N THR A 62 -13.47 -4.79 3.81
CA THR A 62 -12.20 -5.54 3.81
C THR A 62 -11.57 -5.59 2.42
N ASP A 63 -12.31 -5.19 1.39
CA ASP A 63 -11.84 -5.11 0.00
C ASP A 63 -11.33 -3.69 -0.29
N PHE A 64 -10.01 -3.55 -0.33
CA PHE A 64 -9.34 -2.28 -0.61
C PHE A 64 -9.51 -1.83 -2.06
N ALA A 65 -9.63 -2.76 -3.02
CA ALA A 65 -9.92 -2.39 -4.41
C ALA A 65 -11.28 -1.71 -4.53
N LEU A 66 -12.29 -2.22 -3.82
CA LEU A 66 -13.62 -1.61 -3.74
C LEU A 66 -13.56 -0.19 -3.13
N LEU A 67 -12.81 0.00 -2.04
CA LEU A 67 -12.63 1.32 -1.42
C LEU A 67 -12.00 2.32 -2.39
N ARG A 68 -10.93 1.93 -3.08
CA ARG A 68 -10.24 2.77 -4.07
C ARG A 68 -11.13 3.08 -5.28
N ASN A 69 -11.89 2.12 -5.77
CA ASN A 69 -12.82 2.30 -6.89
C ASN A 69 -13.96 3.25 -6.53
N ASN A 70 -14.55 3.10 -5.35
CA ASN A 70 -15.61 3.98 -4.87
C ASN A 70 -15.11 5.42 -4.70
N ALA A 71 -13.90 5.61 -4.19
CA ALA A 71 -13.30 6.93 -4.08
C ALA A 71 -13.05 7.56 -5.46
N ALA A 72 -12.52 6.80 -6.42
CA ALA A 72 -12.26 7.27 -7.78
C ALA A 72 -13.51 7.83 -8.48
N SER A 73 -14.68 7.28 -8.18
CA SER A 73 -15.95 7.74 -8.77
C SER A 73 -16.40 9.12 -8.28
N LYS A 74 -15.86 9.58 -7.14
CA LYS A 74 -16.29 10.81 -6.44
C LYS A 74 -15.32 11.98 -6.59
N VAL A 75 -14.13 11.75 -7.13
CA VAL A 75 -13.11 12.78 -7.33
C VAL A 75 -13.37 13.60 -8.59
N ARG A 76 -12.84 14.84 -8.61
CA ARG A 76 -13.05 15.79 -9.70
C ARG A 76 -11.82 15.99 -10.58
N GLY A 77 -10.63 15.62 -10.11
CA GLY A 77 -9.38 15.80 -10.83
C GLY A 77 -9.32 15.03 -12.15
N GLU A 78 -8.58 15.56 -13.10
CA GLU A 78 -8.25 14.86 -14.35
C GLU A 78 -7.19 13.78 -14.13
N TRP A 79 -6.38 13.96 -13.07
CA TRP A 79 -5.36 13.02 -12.61
C TRP A 79 -5.71 12.49 -11.23
N LEU A 80 -5.45 11.21 -11.03
CA LEU A 80 -5.63 10.51 -9.77
C LEU A 80 -4.26 10.09 -9.26
N LEU A 81 -3.95 10.48 -8.02
CA LEU A 81 -2.78 10.00 -7.29
C LEU A 81 -3.27 9.19 -6.09
N TYR A 82 -2.81 7.96 -5.95
CA TYR A 82 -3.08 7.13 -4.78
C TYR A 82 -1.86 7.11 -3.85
N VAL A 83 -2.10 7.40 -2.58
CA VAL A 83 -1.08 7.42 -1.53
C VAL A 83 -1.67 6.70 -0.31
N ASP A 84 -0.90 5.85 0.34
CA ASP A 84 -1.34 5.21 1.57
C ASP A 84 -1.09 6.16 2.77
N ALA A 85 -1.88 6.04 3.84
CA ALA A 85 -1.85 7.00 4.96
C ALA A 85 -0.52 7.03 5.74
N ASP A 86 0.31 6.02 5.56
CA ASP A 86 1.66 5.87 6.13
C ASP A 86 2.78 6.16 5.11
N GLU A 87 2.43 6.79 3.97
CA GLU A 87 3.37 7.20 2.93
C GLU A 87 3.56 8.73 2.91
N ILE A 88 4.77 9.18 2.56
CA ILE A 88 5.16 10.59 2.45
C ILE A 88 5.70 10.86 1.04
N VAL A 89 5.04 11.74 0.31
CA VAL A 89 5.54 12.23 -0.99
C VAL A 89 6.71 13.17 -0.77
N THR A 90 7.88 12.86 -1.35
CA THR A 90 9.03 13.79 -1.26
C THR A 90 8.75 15.09 -2.02
N PRO A 91 9.35 16.24 -1.61
CA PRO A 91 9.21 17.49 -2.34
C PRO A 91 9.64 17.41 -3.81
N GLU A 92 10.61 16.57 -4.13
CA GLU A 92 11.04 16.31 -5.50
C GLU A 92 9.93 15.62 -6.30
N LEU A 93 9.37 14.54 -5.75
CA LEU A 93 8.27 13.81 -6.39
C LEU A 93 7.06 14.72 -6.63
N GLY A 94 6.68 15.52 -5.63
CA GLY A 94 5.55 16.47 -5.74
C GLY A 94 5.75 17.50 -6.86
N ARG A 95 6.95 18.07 -6.99
CA ARG A 95 7.30 18.97 -8.11
C ARG A 95 7.22 18.28 -9.46
N ASN A 96 7.75 17.07 -9.57
CA ASN A 96 7.77 16.31 -10.82
C ASN A 96 6.35 15.88 -11.24
N ILE A 97 5.49 15.48 -10.29
CA ILE A 97 4.07 15.23 -10.56
C ILE A 97 3.40 16.48 -11.12
N ARG A 98 3.57 17.64 -10.49
CA ARG A 98 2.99 18.90 -10.97
C ARG A 98 3.50 19.31 -12.35
N HIS A 99 4.80 19.12 -12.61
CA HIS A 99 5.38 19.40 -13.92
C HIS A 99 4.74 18.52 -14.99
N ILE A 100 4.70 17.20 -14.80
CA ILE A 100 4.10 16.24 -15.74
C ILE A 100 2.65 16.62 -16.05
N ILE A 101 1.84 16.87 -15.04
CA ILE A 101 0.42 17.21 -15.20
C ILE A 101 0.26 18.51 -16.02
N THR A 102 1.17 19.48 -15.83
CA THR A 102 1.09 20.78 -16.49
C THR A 102 1.48 20.72 -17.97
N VAL A 103 2.49 19.90 -18.30
CA VAL A 103 3.00 19.80 -19.70
C VAL A 103 2.37 18.65 -20.50
N TRP A 104 1.52 17.85 -19.86
CA TRP A 104 0.93 16.67 -20.46
C TRP A 104 0.13 16.99 -21.75
N ASN A 105 0.27 16.14 -22.74
CA ASN A 105 -0.54 16.15 -23.96
C ASN A 105 -0.90 14.70 -24.37
N PRO A 106 -1.83 14.47 -25.31
CA PRO A 106 -2.31 13.12 -25.66
C PRO A 106 -1.26 12.15 -26.21
N SER A 107 -0.07 12.62 -26.55
CA SER A 107 1.05 11.76 -27.00
C SER A 107 1.92 11.28 -25.83
N CYS A 108 1.67 11.78 -24.60
CA CYS A 108 2.39 11.38 -23.40
C CYS A 108 1.76 10.13 -22.77
N GLU A 109 2.46 9.59 -21.78
CA GLU A 109 1.99 8.49 -20.94
C GLU A 109 0.71 8.90 -20.20
N THR A 110 -0.15 7.91 -19.97
CA THR A 110 -1.43 8.09 -19.27
C THR A 110 -1.36 7.63 -17.80
N GLY A 111 -0.28 6.98 -17.42
CA GLY A 111 -0.01 6.55 -16.07
C GLY A 111 1.48 6.55 -15.76
N TYR A 112 1.82 6.60 -14.47
CA TYR A 112 3.20 6.67 -14.03
C TYR A 112 3.43 5.81 -12.80
N GLU A 113 4.48 4.99 -12.87
CA GLU A 113 5.04 4.32 -11.71
C GLU A 113 5.86 5.31 -10.88
N ILE A 114 5.71 5.20 -9.56
CA ILE A 114 6.44 5.96 -8.54
C ILE A 114 7.30 4.98 -7.76
N HIS A 115 8.54 5.35 -7.49
CA HIS A 115 9.44 4.55 -6.68
C HIS A 115 9.08 4.67 -5.21
N ARG A 116 8.70 3.54 -4.55
CA ARG A 116 8.44 3.47 -3.12
C ARG A 116 9.68 2.98 -2.38
N LYS A 117 10.14 3.78 -1.43
CA LYS A 117 11.27 3.51 -0.58
C LYS A 117 10.81 3.14 0.81
N ASN A 118 10.95 1.86 1.17
CA ASN A 118 10.51 1.34 2.44
C ASN A 118 11.51 1.62 3.56
N TYR A 119 11.00 1.93 4.75
CA TYR A 119 11.76 2.06 5.98
C TYR A 119 11.30 1.00 6.98
N TYR A 120 12.27 0.29 7.56
CA TYR A 120 12.05 -0.73 8.57
C TYR A 120 12.83 -0.35 9.83
N LEU A 121 12.14 -0.22 10.95
CA LEU A 121 12.73 0.17 12.24
C LEU A 121 13.64 1.42 12.10
N GLY A 122 13.18 2.43 11.36
CA GLY A 122 13.88 3.69 11.11
C GLY A 122 15.05 3.61 10.13
N ARG A 123 15.28 2.51 9.44
CA ARG A 123 16.34 2.35 8.43
C ARG A 123 15.76 2.13 7.04
N ALA A 124 16.29 2.89 6.07
CA ALA A 124 15.95 2.69 4.67
C ALA A 124 16.33 1.29 4.21
N TRP A 125 15.38 0.58 3.60
CA TRP A 125 15.63 -0.72 3.00
C TRP A 125 16.43 -0.57 1.71
N PRO A 126 17.38 -1.48 1.41
CA PRO A 126 18.26 -1.33 0.25
C PRO A 126 17.57 -1.37 -1.11
N THR A 127 16.42 -2.03 -1.18
CA THR A 127 15.61 -2.13 -2.40
C THR A 127 14.30 -1.38 -2.23
N GLY A 128 13.86 -0.71 -3.28
CA GLY A 128 12.53 -0.13 -3.37
C GLY A 128 11.70 -0.87 -4.42
N GLU A 129 10.50 -0.43 -4.63
CA GLU A 129 9.58 -0.99 -5.62
C GLU A 129 8.93 0.11 -6.46
N TRP A 130 8.68 -0.20 -7.72
CA TRP A 130 7.95 0.69 -8.61
C TRP A 130 6.48 0.34 -8.60
N MET A 131 5.64 1.31 -8.33
CA MET A 131 4.19 1.12 -8.19
C MET A 131 3.45 2.13 -9.06
N LEU A 132 2.49 1.66 -9.85
CA LEU A 132 1.60 2.52 -10.63
C LEU A 132 0.64 3.24 -9.67
N ARG A 133 0.87 4.53 -9.43
CA ARG A 133 0.15 5.34 -8.44
C ARG A 133 -0.46 6.63 -8.98
N LEU A 134 0.09 7.19 -10.08
CA LEU A 134 -0.43 8.37 -10.74
C LEU A 134 -0.96 7.99 -12.12
N PHE A 135 -2.20 8.36 -12.43
CA PHE A 135 -2.76 8.11 -13.76
C PHE A 135 -3.92 9.03 -14.09
N ARG A 136 -4.19 9.18 -15.37
CA ARG A 136 -5.34 9.92 -15.85
C ARG A 136 -6.65 9.19 -15.53
N ARG A 137 -7.64 9.98 -15.09
CA ARG A 137 -8.95 9.45 -14.73
C ARG A 137 -9.68 8.82 -15.93
N ASP A 138 -9.55 9.38 -17.13
CA ASP A 138 -10.17 8.85 -18.36
C ASP A 138 -9.51 7.55 -18.86
N SER A 139 -8.29 7.29 -18.46
CA SER A 139 -7.53 6.08 -18.81
C SER A 139 -7.65 4.99 -17.74
N PHE A 140 -8.08 5.34 -16.52
CA PHE A 140 -8.29 4.42 -15.42
C PHE A 140 -9.60 3.66 -15.59
N LYS A 141 -9.55 2.34 -15.39
CA LYS A 141 -10.71 1.46 -15.44
C LYS A 141 -11.18 1.09 -14.03
N GLU A 142 -10.31 0.44 -13.28
CA GLU A 142 -10.61 -0.05 -11.93
C GLU A 142 -9.33 -0.51 -11.22
N TRP A 143 -9.41 -0.67 -9.90
CA TRP A 143 -8.50 -1.49 -9.11
C TRP A 143 -9.03 -2.91 -9.07
N ARG A 144 -8.15 -3.90 -9.22
CA ARG A 144 -8.45 -5.34 -9.14
C ARG A 144 -7.55 -6.03 -8.12
N GLY A 145 -8.09 -7.08 -7.48
CA GLY A 145 -7.40 -7.91 -6.50
C GLY A 145 -7.89 -7.62 -5.08
N GLU A 146 -8.04 -8.66 -4.28
CA GLU A 146 -8.52 -8.56 -2.89
C GLU A 146 -7.42 -8.19 -1.89
N LEU A 147 -6.18 -8.65 -2.11
CA LEU A 147 -5.02 -8.42 -1.22
C LEU A 147 -3.85 -7.71 -1.89
N HIS A 148 -3.72 -7.84 -3.19
CA HIS A 148 -2.65 -7.22 -3.98
C HIS A 148 -3.31 -6.44 -5.11
N GLU A 149 -3.91 -5.31 -4.72
CA GLU A 149 -4.68 -4.51 -5.66
C GLU A 149 -3.75 -3.87 -6.70
N THR A 150 -4.13 -4.03 -7.95
CA THR A 150 -3.42 -3.44 -9.07
C THR A 150 -4.37 -2.56 -9.89
N PRO A 151 -3.99 -1.32 -10.22
CA PRO A 151 -4.82 -0.47 -11.06
C PRO A 151 -4.76 -0.93 -12.52
N VAL A 152 -5.91 -0.99 -13.16
CA VAL A 152 -6.03 -1.27 -14.61
C VAL A 152 -6.13 0.07 -15.33
N VAL A 153 -5.07 0.44 -16.04
CA VAL A 153 -4.95 1.71 -16.77
C VAL A 153 -4.67 1.43 -18.24
N SER A 154 -5.33 2.17 -19.12
CA SER A 154 -5.11 2.08 -20.57
C SER A 154 -4.06 3.10 -21.01
N GLY A 155 -3.25 2.76 -22.05
CA GLY A 155 -2.22 3.64 -22.60
C GLY A 155 -0.81 3.31 -22.10
N ALA A 156 0.14 4.17 -22.40
CA ALA A 156 1.53 3.99 -22.02
C ALA A 156 1.76 4.36 -20.55
N ILE A 157 2.67 3.63 -19.90
CA ILE A 157 3.05 3.84 -18.50
C ILE A 157 4.51 4.30 -18.47
N GLY A 158 4.75 5.45 -17.85
CA GLY A 158 6.07 6.01 -17.60
C GLY A 158 6.54 5.83 -16.17
N ARG A 159 7.66 6.49 -15.82
CA ARG A 159 8.21 6.55 -14.46
C ARG A 159 8.49 7.99 -14.06
N ILE A 160 8.23 8.32 -12.79
CA ILE A 160 8.51 9.65 -12.23
C ILE A 160 9.72 9.55 -11.31
N GLN A 161 10.61 10.53 -11.40
CA GLN A 161 11.72 10.68 -10.45
C GLN A 161 11.24 11.25 -9.12
N GLY A 162 11.91 10.86 -8.05
CA GLY A 162 11.55 11.15 -6.67
C GLY A 162 10.91 9.96 -5.99
N ASP A 163 10.92 9.97 -4.66
CA ASP A 163 10.53 8.84 -3.84
C ASP A 163 9.21 9.07 -3.11
N LEU A 164 8.45 8.00 -2.95
CA LEU A 164 7.38 7.85 -1.99
C LEU A 164 7.95 7.11 -0.78
N LEU A 165 8.11 7.79 0.36
CA LEU A 165 8.69 7.20 1.56
C LEU A 165 7.60 6.45 2.33
N HIS A 166 7.84 5.21 2.70
CA HIS A 166 6.91 4.35 3.40
C HIS A 166 7.53 3.81 4.69
N ASP A 167 7.07 4.31 5.82
CA ASP A 167 7.52 3.89 7.15
C ASP A 167 6.64 2.76 7.67
N THR A 168 6.90 1.54 7.19
CA THR A 168 5.99 0.41 7.36
C THR A 168 6.22 -0.38 8.66
N HIS A 169 7.43 -0.83 8.93
CA HIS A 169 7.74 -1.67 10.10
C HIS A 169 8.49 -0.85 11.16
N ARG A 170 7.74 -0.16 12.04
CA ARG A 170 8.30 0.78 13.02
C ARG A 170 8.66 0.14 14.35
N THR A 171 7.83 -0.77 14.82
CA THR A 171 8.07 -1.52 16.06
C THR A 171 7.84 -3.00 15.85
N VAL A 172 8.57 -3.84 16.58
CA VAL A 172 8.37 -5.30 16.53
C VAL A 172 6.96 -5.68 16.98
N THR A 173 6.38 -4.95 17.94
CA THR A 173 5.02 -5.17 18.41
C THR A 173 3.99 -4.97 17.30
N GLU A 174 4.09 -3.85 16.54
CA GLU A 174 3.20 -3.59 15.40
C GLU A 174 3.39 -4.63 14.29
N MET A 175 4.64 -5.01 14.00
CA MET A 175 4.95 -6.05 13.03
C MET A 175 4.24 -7.37 13.35
N VAL A 176 4.36 -7.85 14.59
CA VAL A 176 3.74 -9.11 15.03
C VAL A 176 2.21 -9.01 15.01
N ALA A 177 1.63 -7.92 15.50
CA ALA A 177 0.18 -7.70 15.47
C ALA A 177 -0.36 -7.72 14.03
N LYS A 178 0.27 -6.98 13.12
CA LYS A 178 -0.08 -6.92 11.71
C LYS A 178 0.05 -8.30 11.04
N THR A 179 1.14 -9.04 11.32
CA THR A 179 1.30 -10.41 10.80
C THR A 179 0.19 -11.32 11.26
N ASN A 180 -0.23 -11.22 12.53
CA ASN A 180 -1.30 -12.07 13.04
C ASN A 180 -2.63 -11.84 12.30
N GLU A 181 -2.96 -10.60 11.97
CA GLU A 181 -4.17 -10.23 11.22
C GLU A 181 -4.06 -10.66 9.74
N TRP A 182 -3.01 -10.23 9.06
CA TRP A 182 -2.84 -10.47 7.61
C TRP A 182 -2.65 -11.94 7.26
N SER A 183 -1.91 -12.70 8.08
CA SER A 183 -1.72 -14.13 7.87
C SER A 183 -3.03 -14.93 7.94
N GLU A 184 -4.02 -14.45 8.69
CA GLU A 184 -5.35 -15.06 8.73
C GLU A 184 -6.06 -14.93 7.38
N THR A 185 -6.09 -13.72 6.84
CA THR A 185 -6.70 -13.42 5.55
C THR A 185 -5.97 -14.15 4.40
N GLU A 186 -4.64 -14.10 4.40
CA GLU A 186 -3.81 -14.78 3.40
C GLU A 186 -4.02 -16.31 3.42
N ALA A 187 -4.11 -16.91 4.62
CA ALA A 187 -4.38 -18.33 4.76
C ALA A 187 -5.77 -18.72 4.23
N LEU A 188 -6.79 -17.87 4.46
CA LEU A 188 -8.13 -18.09 3.92
C LEU A 188 -8.14 -18.05 2.40
N LEU A 189 -7.50 -17.05 1.80
CA LEU A 189 -7.41 -16.91 0.34
C LEU A 189 -6.67 -18.10 -0.29
N ARG A 190 -5.53 -18.50 0.28
CA ARG A 190 -4.79 -19.69 -0.18
C ARG A 190 -5.62 -20.95 -0.08
N LYS A 191 -6.46 -21.09 0.96
CA LYS A 191 -7.41 -22.20 1.08
C LYS A 191 -8.48 -22.14 -0.01
N ALA A 192 -9.02 -20.97 -0.29
CA ALA A 192 -10.07 -20.75 -1.30
C ALA A 192 -9.59 -21.16 -2.71
N ILE A 193 -8.33 -20.86 -3.05
CA ILE A 193 -7.73 -21.26 -4.34
C ILE A 193 -7.20 -22.70 -4.33
N HIS A 194 -7.61 -23.53 -3.37
CA HIS A 194 -7.23 -24.96 -3.27
C HIS A 194 -5.71 -25.16 -3.20
N HIS A 195 -5.00 -24.35 -2.43
CA HIS A 195 -3.56 -24.54 -2.23
C HIS A 195 -3.24 -25.99 -1.80
N PRO A 196 -2.22 -26.66 -2.39
CA PRO A 196 -1.87 -28.04 -2.06
C PRO A 196 -1.63 -28.25 -0.56
N PRO A 197 -1.87 -29.49 -0.03
CA PRO A 197 -1.70 -29.78 1.38
C PRO A 197 -0.35 -29.35 1.94
N ILE A 198 -0.39 -28.75 3.12
CA ILE A 198 0.82 -28.29 3.80
C ILE A 198 1.45 -29.44 4.56
N THR A 199 2.74 -29.65 4.32
CA THR A 199 3.60 -30.64 4.99
C THR A 199 4.66 -29.91 5.82
N TRP A 200 5.23 -30.57 6.83
CA TRP A 200 6.25 -29.98 7.70
C TRP A 200 7.46 -29.43 6.94
N TRP A 201 7.96 -30.14 5.93
CA TRP A 201 9.11 -29.70 5.13
C TRP A 201 8.79 -28.46 4.29
N ARG A 202 7.52 -28.30 3.85
CA ARG A 202 7.07 -27.12 3.11
C ARG A 202 7.09 -25.88 4.02
N ILE A 203 6.67 -26.04 5.29
CA ILE A 203 6.75 -24.95 6.28
C ILE A 203 8.20 -24.51 6.47
N ILE A 204 9.12 -25.44 6.68
CA ILE A 204 10.55 -25.13 6.81
C ILE A 204 11.07 -24.42 5.56
N ARG A 205 10.76 -24.94 4.39
CA ARG A 205 11.21 -24.36 3.12
C ARG A 205 10.74 -22.91 2.95
N VAL A 206 9.45 -22.62 3.15
CA VAL A 206 8.92 -21.27 2.95
C VAL A 206 9.47 -20.29 3.97
N THR A 207 9.67 -20.72 5.22
CA THR A 207 10.29 -19.93 6.28
C THR A 207 11.71 -19.51 5.90
N LEU A 208 12.53 -20.50 5.50
CA LEU A 208 13.90 -20.24 5.06
C LEU A 208 13.94 -19.40 3.78
N THR A 209 13.04 -19.64 2.83
CA THR A 209 12.94 -18.82 1.61
C THR A 209 12.60 -17.37 1.94
N GLY A 210 11.65 -17.12 2.83
CA GLY A 210 11.30 -15.77 3.28
C GLY A 210 12.51 -15.05 3.89
N PHE A 211 13.22 -15.73 4.80
CA PHE A 211 14.44 -15.17 5.40
C PHE A 211 15.52 -14.86 4.34
N TRP A 212 15.89 -15.83 3.52
CA TRP A 212 16.98 -15.66 2.56
C TRP A 212 16.66 -14.66 1.45
N ASN A 213 15.39 -14.62 1.00
CA ASN A 213 14.96 -13.60 0.04
C ASN A 213 15.12 -12.19 0.61
N SER A 214 14.71 -11.96 1.86
CA SER A 214 14.88 -10.67 2.53
C SER A 214 16.35 -10.36 2.81
N PHE A 215 17.08 -11.32 3.41
CA PHE A 215 18.46 -11.09 3.87
C PHE A 215 19.44 -10.93 2.70
N ILE A 216 19.43 -11.86 1.74
CA ILE A 216 20.33 -11.83 0.58
C ILE A 216 19.69 -11.14 -0.61
N GLY A 217 18.50 -11.60 -1.04
CA GLY A 217 17.84 -11.14 -2.27
C GLY A 217 17.55 -9.64 -2.27
N GLN A 218 17.06 -9.12 -1.16
CA GLN A 218 16.74 -7.70 -1.00
C GLN A 218 17.85 -6.88 -0.31
N GLY A 219 18.95 -7.54 0.06
CA GLY A 219 20.12 -6.86 0.60
C GLY A 219 20.04 -6.50 2.09
N GLY A 220 19.16 -7.15 2.88
CA GLY A 220 19.01 -6.91 4.32
C GLY A 220 20.34 -7.00 5.10
N TRP A 221 21.25 -7.87 4.66
CA TRP A 221 22.59 -8.00 5.26
C TRP A 221 23.41 -6.69 5.29
N ARG A 222 23.07 -5.72 4.41
CA ARG A 222 23.78 -4.42 4.30
C ARG A 222 23.44 -3.45 5.43
N ILE A 223 22.31 -3.65 6.12
CA ILE A 223 21.81 -2.71 7.14
C ILE A 223 21.93 -3.26 8.57
N GLY A 224 22.80 -4.25 8.76
CA GLY A 224 23.20 -4.76 10.08
C GLY A 224 22.05 -5.38 10.87
N THR A 225 21.94 -5.04 12.16
CA THR A 225 20.95 -5.63 13.07
C THR A 225 19.50 -5.46 12.59
N VAL A 226 19.15 -4.30 12.03
CA VAL A 226 17.79 -4.08 11.48
C VAL A 226 17.51 -5.04 10.33
N GLY A 227 18.48 -5.27 9.45
CA GLY A 227 18.33 -6.23 8.36
C GLY A 227 18.18 -7.68 8.83
N TRP A 228 18.86 -8.04 9.91
CA TRP A 228 18.68 -9.34 10.57
C TRP A 228 17.26 -9.48 11.14
N ILE A 229 16.81 -8.50 11.94
CA ILE A 229 15.48 -8.50 12.56
C ILE A 229 14.40 -8.61 11.49
N GLU A 230 14.47 -7.75 10.47
CA GLU A 230 13.49 -7.74 9.39
C GLU A 230 13.49 -9.07 8.60
N SER A 231 14.66 -9.62 8.30
CA SER A 231 14.73 -10.88 7.56
C SER A 231 14.21 -12.08 8.38
N MET A 232 14.50 -12.12 9.67
CA MET A 232 13.91 -13.11 10.58
C MET A 232 12.40 -12.96 10.66
N TYR A 233 11.92 -11.72 10.71
CA TYR A 233 10.49 -11.44 10.71
C TYR A 233 9.81 -11.88 9.39
N GLN A 234 10.43 -11.70 8.24
CA GLN A 234 9.90 -12.20 6.96
C GLN A 234 9.78 -13.72 6.96
N GLY A 235 10.79 -14.43 7.50
CA GLY A 235 10.70 -15.88 7.72
C GLY A 235 9.55 -16.25 8.67
N PHE A 236 9.43 -15.54 9.80
CA PHE A 236 8.34 -15.73 10.77
C PHE A 236 6.95 -15.48 10.16
N SER A 237 6.78 -14.43 9.37
CA SER A 237 5.52 -14.11 8.68
C SER A 237 5.10 -15.25 7.74
N MET A 238 6.05 -15.80 6.97
CA MET A 238 5.81 -16.97 6.12
C MET A 238 5.44 -18.19 6.95
N PHE A 239 6.15 -18.45 8.07
CA PHE A 239 5.83 -19.55 8.97
C PHE A 239 4.40 -19.47 9.49
N ILE A 240 3.99 -18.33 10.07
CA ILE A 240 2.65 -18.12 10.63
C ILE A 240 1.56 -18.28 9.57
N THR A 241 1.74 -17.71 8.39
CA THR A 241 0.78 -17.84 7.28
C THR A 241 0.57 -19.31 6.89
N TYR A 242 1.65 -20.07 6.73
CA TYR A 242 1.54 -21.47 6.33
C TYR A 242 1.09 -22.38 7.48
N ALA A 243 1.42 -22.07 8.72
CA ALA A 243 0.90 -22.77 9.90
C ALA A 243 -0.62 -22.59 10.03
N LYS A 244 -1.13 -21.38 9.88
CA LYS A 244 -2.58 -21.11 9.86
C LYS A 244 -3.28 -21.78 8.66
N LEU A 245 -2.65 -21.79 7.50
CA LEU A 245 -3.19 -22.51 6.34
C LEU A 245 -3.28 -24.02 6.62
N TRP A 246 -2.24 -24.62 7.21
CA TRP A 246 -2.27 -26.01 7.63
C TRP A 246 -3.42 -26.28 8.61
N GLU A 247 -3.56 -25.48 9.65
CA GLU A 247 -4.65 -25.58 10.62
C GLU A 247 -6.04 -25.57 9.93
N LYS A 248 -6.24 -24.62 9.00
CA LYS A 248 -7.49 -24.51 8.24
C LYS A 248 -7.74 -25.70 7.28
N GLN A 249 -6.69 -26.33 6.80
CA GLN A 249 -6.80 -27.56 6.00
C GLN A 249 -7.19 -28.76 6.88
N GLN A 250 -6.75 -28.82 8.17
CA GLN A 250 -7.08 -29.91 9.09
C GLN A 250 -8.54 -29.83 9.60
N LYS A 251 -9.08 -28.65 9.85
CA LYS A 251 -10.46 -28.47 10.37
C LYS A 251 -11.52 -29.18 9.53
N LYS A 252 -11.31 -29.40 8.24
CA LYS A 252 -12.19 -30.25 7.41
C LYS A 252 -12.23 -31.73 7.83
N ASN A 253 -11.24 -32.20 8.60
CA ASN A 253 -11.13 -33.62 9.01
C ASN A 253 -11.76 -33.87 10.38
N TYR A 254 -12.08 -32.83 11.15
CA TYR A 254 -12.68 -32.95 12.48
C TYR A 254 -14.21 -32.71 12.48
N GLU A 255 -14.77 -32.22 11.37
CA GLU A 255 -16.23 -32.02 11.18
C GLU A 255 -16.91 -33.18 10.47
N LYS A 256 -16.20 -34.31 10.27
CA LYS A 256 -16.73 -35.60 9.84
C LYS A 256 -16.69 -36.59 10.98
#